data_ab0355c7b2d91c851b2e09c33ad2f26b
#
_entry.id   ab0355c7b2d91c851b2e09c33ad2f26b
#
_cell.length_a   1.000
_cell.length_b   1.000
_cell.length_c   1.000
_cell.angle_alpha   90.00
_cell.angle_beta   90.00
_cell.angle_gamma   90.00
#
_symmetry.space_group_name_H-M   'P 1'
#
loop_
_entity.id
_entity.type
_entity.pdbx_description
1 polymer ?
#
loop_
_entity_poly.entity_id
_entity_poly.type
_entity_poly.pdbx_seq_one_letter_code
_entity_poly.pdbx_strand_id
1 'polypeptide(L)'
;MFTAHYQSPLGEILLAADEVGLTGLWFDRAKYYAAGLAPQSTERETPPLTEAKRWLDVYFSGKMPDFMPPLHPIGSDFRQEVWALLLQIPYGQTTTYGALAARLAAKHGTARLSAQAVGGAVGHNPISLIIPCHRVVGASGSLIGYAGGVERKIQLLKLEGTDCIKLFVPKKCELRVERVQSKGEQKM
;
A
#
# COMPACT_ATOMS: atom_id res chain seq x y z
N MET A 1 -20.76 3.65 4.96
CA MET A 1 -19.53 3.86 4.21
C MET A 1 -19.82 4.45 2.86
N PHE A 2 -18.96 5.35 2.39
CA PHE A 2 -19.05 5.99 1.08
C PHE A 2 -17.89 5.54 0.21
N THR A 3 -18.11 5.43 -1.09
CA THR A 3 -17.08 5.01 -2.05
C THR A 3 -16.99 5.99 -3.21
N ALA A 4 -15.83 6.03 -3.84
CA ALA A 4 -15.60 6.71 -5.10
C ALA A 4 -14.49 6.02 -5.88
N HIS A 5 -14.47 6.22 -7.18
CA HIS A 5 -13.45 5.70 -8.08
C HIS A 5 -12.47 6.80 -8.49
N TYR A 6 -11.22 6.40 -8.74
CA TYR A 6 -10.16 7.28 -9.22
C TYR A 6 -9.36 6.56 -10.31
N GLN A 7 -9.23 7.19 -11.47
CA GLN A 7 -8.42 6.67 -12.59
C GLN A 7 -6.98 7.13 -12.45
N SER A 8 -6.09 6.20 -12.11
CA SER A 8 -4.66 6.50 -12.00
C SER A 8 -3.88 5.99 -13.20
N PRO A 9 -2.64 6.50 -13.44
CA PRO A 9 -1.74 5.94 -14.45
C PRO A 9 -1.40 4.45 -14.24
N LEU A 10 -1.63 3.91 -13.03
CA LEU A 10 -1.34 2.53 -12.65
C LEU A 10 -2.59 1.64 -12.56
N GLY A 11 -3.72 2.11 -13.07
CA GLY A 11 -5.01 1.45 -13.06
C GLY A 11 -6.01 2.12 -12.12
N GLU A 12 -7.21 1.57 -12.13
CA GLU A 12 -8.31 2.07 -11.31
C GLU A 12 -8.06 1.86 -9.82
N ILE A 13 -8.47 2.84 -9.02
CA ILE A 13 -8.41 2.83 -7.56
C ILE A 13 -9.83 3.00 -7.02
N LEU A 14 -10.23 2.09 -6.12
CA LEU A 14 -11.42 2.24 -5.29
C LEU A 14 -11.02 2.95 -3.99
N LEU A 15 -11.73 4.02 -3.67
CA LEU A 15 -11.63 4.76 -2.42
C LEU A 15 -12.84 4.45 -1.54
N ALA A 16 -12.63 4.33 -0.24
CA ALA A 16 -13.70 4.21 0.73
C ALA A 16 -13.45 5.14 1.93
N ALA A 17 -14.53 5.73 2.46
CA ALA A 17 -14.47 6.60 3.62
C ALA A 17 -15.72 6.42 4.50
N ASP A 18 -15.59 6.76 5.75
CA ASP A 18 -16.70 7.01 6.67
C ASP A 18 -16.76 8.50 7.05
N GLU A 19 -17.45 8.83 8.12
CA GLU A 19 -17.59 10.22 8.60
C GLU A 19 -16.31 10.74 9.27
N VAL A 20 -15.39 9.83 9.67
CA VAL A 20 -14.14 10.16 10.35
C VAL A 20 -13.02 10.41 9.34
N GLY A 21 -12.92 9.56 8.30
CA GLY A 21 -11.85 9.67 7.33
C GLY A 21 -11.82 8.54 6.30
N LEU A 22 -10.73 8.47 5.57
CA LEU A 22 -10.49 7.44 4.57
C LEU A 22 -10.26 6.09 5.27
N THR A 23 -11.07 5.09 4.93
CA THR A 23 -10.99 3.72 5.47
C THR A 23 -10.34 2.75 4.50
N GLY A 24 -10.30 3.09 3.20
CA GLY A 24 -9.74 2.22 2.17
C GLY A 24 -9.27 2.96 0.92
N LEU A 25 -8.22 2.42 0.32
CA LEU A 25 -7.68 2.78 -0.99
C LEU A 25 -7.02 1.54 -1.59
N TRP A 26 -7.66 0.97 -2.60
CA TRP A 26 -7.19 -0.26 -3.23
C TRP A 26 -7.09 -0.12 -4.74
N PHE A 27 -5.97 -0.54 -5.29
CA PHE A 27 -5.88 -0.76 -6.72
C PHE A 27 -6.78 -1.93 -7.14
N ASP A 28 -7.38 -1.82 -8.33
CA ASP A 28 -8.04 -2.92 -9.00
C ASP A 28 -7.16 -4.18 -8.97
N ARG A 29 -7.78 -5.36 -8.78
CA ARG A 29 -7.12 -6.67 -8.68
C ARG A 29 -6.04 -6.81 -7.59
N ALA A 30 -5.97 -5.88 -6.64
CA ALA A 30 -5.10 -6.06 -5.48
C ALA A 30 -5.53 -7.28 -4.65
N LYS A 31 -4.56 -7.92 -3.98
CA LYS A 31 -4.80 -9.15 -3.21
C LYS A 31 -5.90 -9.03 -2.17
N TYR A 32 -6.07 -7.85 -1.57
CA TYR A 32 -7.07 -7.56 -0.54
C TYR A 32 -8.01 -6.43 -1.00
N TYR A 33 -8.37 -6.45 -2.29
CA TYR A 33 -9.29 -5.46 -2.87
C TYR A 33 -10.60 -5.39 -2.09
N ALA A 34 -11.00 -4.17 -1.72
CA ALA A 34 -12.21 -3.87 -0.96
C ALA A 34 -12.36 -4.64 0.37
N ALA A 35 -11.25 -5.17 0.94
CA ALA A 35 -11.32 -5.89 2.22
C ALA A 35 -11.79 -4.95 3.34
N GLY A 36 -12.85 -5.36 4.03
CA GLY A 36 -13.48 -4.57 5.11
C GLY A 36 -14.49 -3.53 4.61
N LEU A 37 -14.73 -3.42 3.31
CA LEU A 37 -15.80 -2.58 2.78
C LEU A 37 -17.18 -3.17 3.16
N ALA A 38 -18.04 -2.33 3.74
CA ALA A 38 -19.39 -2.75 4.10
C ALA A 38 -20.22 -3.05 2.85
N PRO A 39 -21.04 -4.13 2.84
CA PRO A 39 -21.89 -4.48 1.68
C PRO A 39 -22.85 -3.36 1.24
N GLN A 40 -23.24 -2.48 2.17
CA GLN A 40 -24.15 -1.36 1.94
C GLN A 40 -23.40 -0.04 1.77
N SER A 41 -22.25 -0.07 1.10
CA SER A 41 -21.54 1.16 0.74
C SER A 41 -22.28 1.90 -0.37
N THR A 42 -22.29 3.21 -0.30
CA THR A 42 -22.95 4.09 -1.28
C THR A 42 -21.89 4.85 -2.06
N GLU A 43 -21.97 4.82 -3.37
CA GLU A 43 -21.12 5.66 -4.21
C GLU A 43 -21.57 7.11 -4.10
N ARG A 44 -20.77 7.93 -3.42
CA ARG A 44 -21.05 9.35 -3.18
C ARG A 44 -19.77 10.08 -2.79
N GLU A 45 -19.52 11.22 -3.41
CA GLU A 45 -18.43 12.11 -3.01
C GLU A 45 -18.65 12.64 -1.58
N THR A 46 -17.58 12.62 -0.79
CA THR A 46 -17.53 13.16 0.57
C THR A 46 -16.21 13.92 0.74
N PRO A 47 -16.10 14.85 1.72
CA PRO A 47 -14.86 15.59 1.92
C PRO A 47 -13.61 14.72 2.05
N PRO A 48 -13.58 13.61 2.81
CA PRO A 48 -12.41 12.73 2.85
C PRO A 48 -12.04 12.09 1.50
N LEU A 49 -13.05 11.73 0.68
CA LEU A 49 -12.82 11.15 -0.66
C LEU A 49 -12.29 12.20 -1.64
N THR A 50 -12.84 13.42 -1.59
CA THR A 50 -12.35 14.54 -2.41
C THR A 50 -10.91 14.91 -2.06
N GLU A 51 -10.57 14.98 -0.78
CA GLU A 51 -9.20 15.23 -0.32
C GLU A 51 -8.24 14.11 -0.73
N ALA A 52 -8.69 12.85 -0.68
CA ALA A 52 -7.88 11.71 -1.13
C ALA A 52 -7.61 11.77 -2.64
N LYS A 53 -8.60 12.14 -3.46
CA LYS A 53 -8.41 12.34 -4.91
C LYS A 53 -7.42 13.45 -5.20
N ARG A 54 -7.56 14.60 -4.53
CA ARG A 54 -6.60 15.71 -4.63
C ARG A 54 -5.18 15.29 -4.24
N TRP A 55 -5.04 14.48 -3.19
CA TRP A 55 -3.76 13.92 -2.78
C TRP A 55 -3.17 13.03 -3.89
N LEU A 56 -3.99 12.17 -4.50
CA LEU A 56 -3.59 11.30 -5.61
C LEU A 56 -3.16 12.10 -6.86
N ASP A 57 -3.86 13.19 -7.19
CA ASP A 57 -3.48 14.05 -8.32
C ASP A 57 -2.08 14.63 -8.14
N VAL A 58 -1.77 15.14 -6.94
CA VAL A 58 -0.43 15.64 -6.61
C VAL A 58 0.60 14.50 -6.64
N TYR A 59 0.29 13.37 -6.02
CA TYR A 59 1.19 12.22 -5.97
C TYR A 59 1.55 11.68 -7.37
N PHE A 60 0.55 11.47 -8.23
CA PHE A 60 0.78 10.97 -9.59
C PHE A 60 1.36 12.03 -10.54
N SER A 61 1.41 13.29 -10.16
CA SER A 61 2.22 14.30 -10.86
C SER A 61 3.72 14.18 -10.58
N GLY A 62 4.14 13.20 -9.74
CA GLY A 62 5.53 12.99 -9.34
C GLY A 62 6.00 13.92 -8.21
N LYS A 63 5.07 14.54 -7.50
CA LYS A 63 5.37 15.43 -6.37
C LYS A 63 4.93 14.78 -5.06
N MET A 64 5.66 15.06 -3.98
CA MET A 64 5.22 14.73 -2.64
C MET A 64 4.09 15.67 -2.23
N PRO A 65 2.88 15.16 -1.91
CA PRO A 65 1.82 15.99 -1.35
C PRO A 65 2.25 16.59 0.01
N ASP A 66 1.96 17.86 0.22
CA ASP A 66 2.26 18.62 1.45
C ASP A 66 1.12 18.61 2.47
N PHE A 67 0.06 17.87 2.19
CA PHE A 67 -1.10 17.68 3.06
C PHE A 67 -1.45 16.19 3.16
N MET A 68 -2.26 15.83 4.17
CA MET A 68 -2.74 14.47 4.41
C MET A 68 -4.26 14.49 4.54
N PRO A 69 -5.00 13.70 3.75
CA PRO A 69 -6.43 13.53 3.99
C PRO A 69 -6.67 12.88 5.35
N PRO A 70 -7.83 13.08 5.99
CA PRO A 70 -8.14 12.40 7.24
C PRO A 70 -8.16 10.89 7.00
N LEU A 71 -7.41 10.14 7.82
CA LEU A 71 -7.28 8.68 7.72
C LEU A 71 -8.00 8.00 8.89
N HIS A 72 -8.76 6.95 8.59
CA HIS A 72 -9.39 6.08 9.58
C HIS A 72 -9.19 4.60 9.21
N PRO A 73 -7.91 4.09 9.22
CA PRO A 73 -7.63 2.70 8.89
C PRO A 73 -8.17 1.77 9.98
N ILE A 74 -9.05 0.84 9.60
CA ILE A 74 -9.69 -0.10 10.53
C ILE A 74 -8.84 -1.39 10.59
N GLY A 75 -8.40 -1.78 11.79
CA GLY A 75 -7.59 -2.97 12.02
C GLY A 75 -7.27 -3.20 13.48
N SER A 76 -6.61 -4.34 13.80
CA SER A 76 -6.12 -4.60 15.16
C SER A 76 -5.06 -3.59 15.58
N ASP A 77 -4.87 -3.42 16.88
CA ASP A 77 -3.88 -2.48 17.46
C ASP A 77 -2.48 -2.72 16.86
N PHE A 78 -2.07 -3.97 16.75
CA PHE A 78 -0.80 -4.32 16.12
C PHE A 78 -0.70 -3.84 14.66
N ARG A 79 -1.76 -4.00 13.86
CA ARG A 79 -1.78 -3.50 12.49
C ARG A 79 -1.73 -1.97 12.44
N GLN A 80 -2.48 -1.30 13.28
CA GLN A 80 -2.48 0.16 13.37
C GLN A 80 -1.10 0.71 13.76
N GLU A 81 -0.41 0.06 14.70
CA GLU A 81 0.96 0.44 15.05
C GLU A 81 1.94 0.28 13.88
N VAL A 82 1.83 -0.83 13.13
CA VAL A 82 2.64 -1.02 11.91
C VAL A 82 2.34 0.07 10.89
N TRP A 83 1.07 0.38 10.63
CA TRP A 83 0.67 1.40 9.66
C TRP A 83 1.11 2.80 10.07
N ALA A 84 1.08 3.12 11.37
CA ALA A 84 1.64 4.35 11.90
C ALA A 84 3.16 4.48 11.66
N LEU A 85 3.91 3.36 11.71
CA LEU A 85 5.33 3.35 11.34
C LEU A 85 5.54 3.51 9.82
N LEU A 86 4.64 2.97 9.00
CA LEU A 86 4.72 3.16 7.55
C LEU A 86 4.61 4.64 7.15
N LEU A 87 3.73 5.40 7.78
CA LEU A 87 3.56 6.83 7.55
C LEU A 87 4.82 7.66 7.84
N GLN A 88 5.77 7.11 8.62
CA GLN A 88 7.03 7.76 8.93
C GLN A 88 8.13 7.49 7.89
N ILE A 89 7.88 6.65 6.88
CA ILE A 89 8.85 6.38 5.82
C ILE A 89 8.81 7.54 4.82
N PRO A 90 9.91 8.30 4.65
CA PRO A 90 9.90 9.46 3.76
C PRO A 90 9.65 9.08 2.30
N TYR A 91 9.13 10.03 1.53
CA TYR A 91 8.99 9.93 0.07
C TYR A 91 10.34 9.64 -0.58
N GLY A 92 10.39 8.71 -1.53
CA GLY A 92 11.60 8.31 -2.21
C GLY A 92 12.56 7.41 -1.40
N GLN A 93 12.20 7.06 -0.16
CA GLN A 93 13.03 6.20 0.69
C GLN A 93 12.38 4.83 0.89
N THR A 94 13.20 3.83 1.20
CA THR A 94 12.73 2.48 1.54
C THR A 94 13.20 2.05 2.92
N THR A 95 12.47 1.14 3.52
CA THR A 95 12.86 0.43 4.74
C THR A 95 12.64 -1.07 4.59
N THR A 96 13.12 -1.87 5.55
CA THR A 96 12.92 -3.32 5.51
C THR A 96 11.90 -3.79 6.55
N TYR A 97 11.28 -4.95 6.30
CA TYR A 97 10.40 -5.60 7.28
C TYR A 97 11.11 -5.84 8.63
N GLY A 98 12.42 -6.19 8.57
CA GLY A 98 13.24 -6.38 9.78
C GLY A 98 13.46 -5.08 10.55
N ALA A 99 13.71 -3.97 9.87
CA ALA A 99 13.87 -2.66 10.50
C ALA A 99 12.58 -2.19 11.19
N LEU A 100 11.43 -2.39 10.55
CA LEU A 100 10.13 -2.10 11.17
C LEU A 100 9.89 -2.97 12.40
N ALA A 101 10.20 -4.28 12.33
CA ALA A 101 10.08 -5.20 13.44
C ALA A 101 10.98 -4.80 14.63
N ALA A 102 12.21 -4.37 14.36
CA ALA A 102 13.14 -3.88 15.39
C ALA A 102 12.61 -2.59 16.07
N ARG A 103 12.07 -1.66 15.29
CA ARG A 103 11.47 -0.42 15.84
C ARG A 103 10.28 -0.71 16.75
N LEU A 104 9.39 -1.64 16.35
CA LEU A 104 8.25 -2.07 17.18
C LEU A 104 8.72 -2.81 18.44
N ALA A 105 9.72 -3.70 18.34
CA ALA A 105 10.28 -4.40 19.47
C ALA A 105 10.83 -3.42 20.51
N ALA A 106 11.57 -2.40 20.08
CA ALA A 106 12.08 -1.34 20.94
C ALA A 106 10.95 -0.55 21.63
N LYS A 107 9.89 -0.20 20.87
CA LYS A 107 8.70 0.49 21.42
C LYS A 107 8.01 -0.32 22.52
N HIS A 108 7.91 -1.65 22.35
CA HIS A 108 7.25 -2.56 23.31
C HIS A 108 8.17 -3.07 24.41
N GLY A 109 9.45 -2.68 24.42
CA GLY A 109 10.42 -3.19 25.39
C GLY A 109 10.68 -4.70 25.26
N THR A 110 10.46 -5.28 24.07
CA THR A 110 10.66 -6.71 23.79
C THR A 110 11.96 -6.94 23.04
N ALA A 111 12.61 -8.08 23.31
CA ALA A 111 13.90 -8.39 22.68
C ALA A 111 13.77 -8.54 21.15
N ARG A 112 12.61 -9.01 20.64
CA ARG A 112 12.42 -9.28 19.22
C ARG A 112 10.94 -9.34 18.84
N LEU A 113 10.60 -8.85 17.63
CA LEU A 113 9.33 -9.09 16.95
C LEU A 113 9.56 -9.79 15.61
N SER A 114 8.61 -10.60 15.19
CA SER A 114 8.70 -11.33 13.92
C SER A 114 8.56 -10.40 12.73
N ALA A 115 9.56 -10.35 11.85
CA ALA A 115 9.48 -9.65 10.57
C ALA A 115 8.35 -10.22 9.67
N GLN A 116 8.00 -11.49 9.83
CA GLN A 116 6.87 -12.12 9.14
C GLN A 116 5.53 -11.57 9.63
N ALA A 117 5.35 -11.41 10.94
CA ALA A 117 4.14 -10.81 11.53
C ALA A 117 3.97 -9.35 11.06
N VAL A 118 5.06 -8.57 11.08
CA VAL A 118 5.08 -7.21 10.53
C VAL A 118 4.77 -7.21 9.04
N GLY A 119 5.34 -8.13 8.26
CA GLY A 119 5.03 -8.31 6.85
C GLY A 119 3.56 -8.63 6.58
N GLY A 120 2.95 -9.43 7.44
CA GLY A 120 1.50 -9.68 7.42
C GLY A 120 0.69 -8.40 7.63
N ALA A 121 1.03 -7.59 8.62
CA ALA A 121 0.36 -6.30 8.89
C ALA A 121 0.56 -5.29 7.75
N VAL A 122 1.78 -5.18 7.20
CA VAL A 122 2.10 -4.36 6.02
C VAL A 122 1.26 -4.78 4.80
N GLY A 123 1.12 -6.10 4.57
CA GLY A 123 0.34 -6.64 3.46
C GLY A 123 -1.17 -6.40 3.57
N HIS A 124 -1.69 -6.23 4.78
CA HIS A 124 -3.11 -5.94 5.05
C HIS A 124 -3.39 -4.43 5.19
N ASN A 125 -2.47 -3.56 4.78
CA ASN A 125 -2.71 -2.13 4.73
C ASN A 125 -3.97 -1.83 3.88
N PRO A 126 -5.02 -1.22 4.47
CA PRO A 126 -6.24 -0.92 3.74
C PRO A 126 -6.14 0.33 2.87
N ILE A 127 -5.18 1.23 3.14
CA ILE A 127 -5.06 2.53 2.47
C ILE A 127 -3.71 2.57 1.73
N SER A 128 -3.65 1.89 0.59
CA SER A 128 -2.44 1.86 -0.25
C SER A 128 -1.99 3.28 -0.65
N LEU A 129 -0.74 3.48 -1.01
CA LEU A 129 -0.12 4.74 -1.39
C LEU A 129 0.03 5.73 -0.24
N ILE A 130 -1.06 6.22 0.33
CA ILE A 130 -1.07 7.21 1.42
C ILE A 130 -0.39 6.61 2.65
N ILE A 131 -0.73 5.36 3.02
CA ILE A 131 0.08 4.56 3.94
C ILE A 131 1.07 3.74 3.10
N PRO A 132 2.35 4.13 3.02
CA PRO A 132 3.24 3.75 1.93
C PRO A 132 3.87 2.35 2.11
N CYS A 133 3.04 1.31 2.11
CA CYS A 133 3.52 -0.07 2.21
C CYS A 133 4.40 -0.52 1.02
N HIS A 134 4.33 0.16 -0.13
CA HIS A 134 5.23 -0.06 -1.27
C HIS A 134 6.69 0.32 -0.97
N ARG A 135 6.96 1.17 0.03
CA ARG A 135 8.32 1.55 0.47
C ARG A 135 8.98 0.50 1.37
N VAL A 136 8.30 -0.62 1.70
CA VAL A 136 8.87 -1.69 2.50
C VAL A 136 9.42 -2.80 1.60
N VAL A 137 10.71 -3.13 1.75
CA VAL A 137 11.42 -4.12 0.92
C VAL A 137 12.00 -5.25 1.78
N GLY A 138 12.44 -6.34 1.18
CA GLY A 138 13.17 -7.39 1.87
C GLY A 138 14.57 -6.93 2.30
N ALA A 139 15.22 -7.66 3.21
CA ALA A 139 16.52 -7.29 3.80
C ALA A 139 17.63 -7.09 2.76
N SER A 140 17.59 -7.82 1.64
CA SER A 140 18.54 -7.70 0.54
C SER A 140 18.11 -6.73 -0.57
N GLY A 141 17.05 -5.96 -0.38
CA GLY A 141 16.46 -5.10 -1.42
C GLY A 141 15.44 -5.82 -2.33
N SER A 142 15.00 -7.02 -1.96
CA SER A 142 14.01 -7.76 -2.74
C SER A 142 12.64 -7.09 -2.73
N LEU A 143 12.06 -6.91 -3.93
CA LEU A 143 10.74 -6.31 -4.14
C LEU A 143 9.65 -7.38 -4.02
N ILE A 144 9.27 -7.70 -2.78
CA ILE A 144 8.23 -8.68 -2.45
C ILE A 144 7.12 -8.05 -1.61
N GLY A 145 6.00 -8.74 -1.49
CA GLY A 145 5.01 -8.50 -0.43
C GLY A 145 4.12 -7.28 -0.63
N TYR A 146 3.97 -6.75 -1.84
CA TYR A 146 3.02 -5.68 -2.12
C TYR A 146 1.67 -6.23 -2.60
N ALA A 147 0.58 -5.83 -1.93
CA ALA A 147 -0.77 -6.29 -2.26
C ALA A 147 -1.24 -5.85 -3.66
N GLY A 148 -0.78 -4.69 -4.12
CA GLY A 148 -1.06 -4.15 -5.46
C GLY A 148 -0.23 -4.79 -6.59
N GLY A 149 0.67 -5.73 -6.27
CA GLY A 149 1.56 -6.40 -7.24
C GLY A 149 2.92 -5.74 -7.37
N VAL A 150 3.92 -6.56 -7.71
CA VAL A 150 5.33 -6.13 -7.78
C VAL A 150 5.55 -5.06 -8.85
N GLU A 151 4.87 -5.15 -9.98
CA GLU A 151 4.97 -4.19 -11.09
C GLU A 151 4.57 -2.78 -10.64
N ARG A 152 3.41 -2.64 -9.98
CA ARG A 152 2.98 -1.36 -9.41
C ARG A 152 3.96 -0.84 -8.36
N LYS A 153 4.50 -1.72 -7.51
CA LYS A 153 5.52 -1.34 -6.52
C LYS A 153 6.75 -0.72 -7.17
N ILE A 154 7.26 -1.32 -8.25
CA ILE A 154 8.40 -0.80 -9.01
C ILE A 154 8.08 0.58 -9.60
N GLN A 155 6.91 0.74 -10.22
CA GLN A 155 6.51 1.99 -10.84
C GLN A 155 6.33 3.12 -9.80
N LEU A 156 5.77 2.80 -8.62
CA LEU A 156 5.63 3.73 -7.51
C LEU A 156 6.99 4.18 -6.96
N LEU A 157 7.91 3.25 -6.72
CA LEU A 157 9.26 3.59 -6.26
C LEU A 157 10.02 4.44 -7.29
N LYS A 158 9.85 4.16 -8.58
CA LYS A 158 10.43 4.99 -9.66
C LYS A 158 9.79 6.38 -9.69
N LEU A 159 8.47 6.48 -9.57
CA LEU A 159 7.75 7.76 -9.52
C LEU A 159 8.26 8.63 -8.37
N GLU A 160 8.56 8.02 -7.24
CA GLU A 160 9.12 8.69 -6.05
C GLU A 160 10.62 9.01 -6.16
N GLY A 161 11.27 8.66 -7.26
CA GLY A 161 12.72 8.89 -7.44
C GLY A 161 13.60 8.03 -6.52
N THR A 162 13.07 6.90 -6.02
CA THR A 162 13.84 5.98 -5.17
C THR A 162 15.06 5.43 -5.92
N ASP A 163 16.22 5.38 -5.26
CA ASP A 163 17.38 4.67 -5.79
C ASP A 163 17.11 3.17 -5.86
N CYS A 164 16.91 2.69 -7.09
CA CYS A 164 16.57 1.31 -7.38
C CYS A 164 17.80 0.41 -7.67
N ILE A 165 19.03 0.91 -7.57
CA ILE A 165 20.27 0.15 -7.95
C ILE A 165 20.38 -1.17 -7.18
N LYS A 166 19.99 -1.19 -5.91
CA LYS A 166 20.04 -2.38 -5.05
C LYS A 166 18.74 -3.15 -4.95
N LEU A 167 17.70 -2.72 -5.68
CA LEU A 167 16.38 -3.36 -5.65
C LEU A 167 16.26 -4.39 -6.77
N PHE A 168 15.70 -5.56 -6.48
CA PHE A 168 15.52 -6.62 -7.46
C PHE A 168 14.23 -7.41 -7.22
N VAL A 169 13.69 -7.97 -8.29
CA VAL A 169 12.57 -8.91 -8.23
C VAL A 169 13.13 -10.34 -8.11
N PRO A 170 12.79 -11.09 -7.05
CA PRO A 170 13.26 -12.48 -6.94
C PRO A 170 12.68 -13.35 -8.06
N LYS A 171 13.51 -14.20 -8.69
CA LYS A 171 13.13 -15.12 -9.79
C LYS A 171 11.85 -15.94 -9.53
N LYS A 172 11.59 -16.28 -8.27
CA LYS A 172 10.37 -17.00 -7.87
C LYS A 172 9.07 -16.18 -8.04
N CYS A 173 9.19 -14.85 -8.17
CA CYS A 173 8.07 -13.94 -8.41
C CYS A 173 7.78 -13.77 -9.91
N GLU A 174 8.82 -13.82 -10.76
CA GLU A 174 8.71 -13.77 -12.21
C GLU A 174 7.87 -14.95 -12.77
N LEU A 175 8.10 -16.16 -12.26
CA LEU A 175 7.35 -17.36 -12.64
C LEU A 175 5.84 -17.30 -12.32
N ARG A 176 5.39 -16.41 -11.43
CA ARG A 176 3.97 -16.20 -11.16
C ARG A 176 3.33 -15.20 -12.14
N VAL A 177 4.07 -14.24 -12.61
CA VAL A 177 3.60 -13.24 -13.58
C VAL A 177 3.37 -13.92 -14.93
N GLU A 178 4.33 -14.71 -15.41
CA GLU A 178 4.20 -15.47 -16.66
C GLU A 178 3.02 -16.46 -16.66
N ARG A 179 2.74 -17.12 -15.52
CA ARG A 179 1.59 -18.05 -15.41
C ARG A 179 0.22 -17.36 -15.43
N VAL A 180 0.14 -16.08 -15.08
CA VAL A 180 -1.11 -15.31 -15.17
C VAL A 180 -1.36 -14.85 -16.62
N GLN A 181 -0.31 -14.45 -17.33
CA GLN A 181 -0.40 -14.07 -18.74
C GLN A 181 -0.76 -15.26 -19.65
N SER A 182 -0.11 -16.42 -19.45
CA SER A 182 -0.39 -17.62 -20.26
C SER A 182 -1.79 -18.22 -20.06
N LYS A 183 -2.48 -17.95 -18.94
CA LYS A 183 -3.87 -18.38 -18.73
C LYS A 183 -4.92 -17.43 -19.33
N GLY A 184 -4.54 -16.20 -19.70
CA GLY A 184 -5.41 -15.25 -20.38
C GLY A 184 -5.54 -15.50 -21.87
N GLU A 185 -4.55 -16.11 -22.50
CA GLU A 185 -4.51 -16.36 -23.95
C GLU A 185 -5.18 -17.68 -24.40
N GLN A 186 -5.55 -18.56 -23.46
CA GLN A 186 -6.20 -19.86 -23.79
C GLN A 186 -7.73 -19.86 -23.65
N LYS A 187 -8.37 -18.69 -23.53
CA LYS A 187 -9.85 -18.58 -23.51
C LYS A 187 -10.36 -17.56 -24.53
N MET A 188 -10.00 -17.77 -25.81
CA MET A 188 -10.76 -17.30 -26.93
C MET A 188 -11.04 -18.46 -27.89
#